data_8373f5b6498ebf6c4e9e9114876dd5c3
#
_entry.id   8373f5b6498ebf6c4e9e9114876dd5c3
#
_cell.length_a   1.000
_cell.length_b   1.000
_cell.length_c   1.000
_cell.angle_alpha   90.00
_cell.angle_beta   90.00
_cell.angle_gamma   90.00
#
_symmetry.space_group_name_H-M   'P 1'
#
loop_
_entity.id
_entity.type
_entity.pdbx_description
1 polymer ?
#
loop_
_entity_poly.entity_id
_entity_poly.type
_entity_poly.pdbx_seq_one_letter_code
_entity_poly.pdbx_strand_id
1 'polypeptide(L)'
;MKKLICTLFIMLLFFSGCILAPLTAYADETKAASSEEKTDASETETEAPSGPVILPTDKVSTEDIILYSSAACVMDVDTGEILYYKNMDDRHYPASITKVMTGLLLIENADLDDTITFSQDCWNGLNYYNDMNIGMLNGEELTVNDALHAILMSSANEVCNGAAKYLSGSVSAFCDLMNERAKQLGCTNTHFVNPNGLHDPEHYTSAHDMALIAKEAIQNPTFREITGCKEYTVKSTNLRPEGFTLYHKHQMLMDTKYHYDACIGGKTGYTSEAKNTLVTYAEKNDHTLVSVVMENSDGHIYPDTISAMDYCFDNYDRLVTKMAAAETTAETESSTFSHPGETENLPAFAELTETESDSEMLPAADDYSNGSPLSIYLHKMVNFALEHIFIALLCVICTVILLSLFMIWLYHVLKRRKHRRNYERLRDERIKKYNKNH
;
A
#
# COMPACT_ATOMS: atom_id res chain seq x y z
N MET A 1 23.61 35.26 -4.07
CA MET A 1 23.38 34.87 -5.47
C MET A 1 24.64 34.81 -6.31
N LYS A 2 25.46 35.90 -6.41
CA LYS A 2 26.70 35.90 -7.27
C LYS A 2 27.72 34.80 -6.90
N LYS A 3 27.93 34.48 -5.60
CA LYS A 3 28.85 33.40 -5.19
C LYS A 3 28.34 31.99 -5.51
N LEU A 4 27.02 31.82 -5.56
CA LEU A 4 26.40 30.52 -5.88
C LEU A 4 26.49 30.23 -7.39
N ILE A 5 26.37 31.26 -8.21
CA ILE A 5 26.49 31.15 -9.68
C ILE A 5 27.93 30.83 -10.10
N CYS A 6 28.95 31.43 -9.44
CA CYS A 6 30.35 31.10 -9.69
C CYS A 6 30.68 29.65 -9.30
N THR A 7 30.15 29.15 -8.19
CA THR A 7 30.38 27.75 -7.76
C THR A 7 29.74 26.74 -8.71
N LEU A 8 28.55 27.08 -9.25
CA LEU A 8 27.87 26.26 -10.27
C LEU A 8 28.66 26.23 -11.60
N PHE A 9 29.23 27.35 -11.99
CA PHE A 9 30.04 27.46 -13.24
C PHE A 9 31.36 26.67 -13.15
N ILE A 10 31.97 26.65 -11.97
CA ILE A 10 33.19 25.87 -11.70
C ILE A 10 32.88 24.37 -11.65
N MET A 11 31.76 23.95 -11.10
CA MET A 11 31.31 22.55 -11.15
C MET A 11 31.00 22.06 -12.59
N LEU A 12 30.44 22.94 -13.43
CA LEU A 12 30.16 22.58 -14.83
C LEU A 12 31.48 22.38 -15.65
N LEU A 13 32.54 23.10 -15.33
CA LEU A 13 33.86 22.94 -15.97
C LEU A 13 34.59 21.68 -15.51
N PHE A 14 34.39 21.24 -14.29
CA PHE A 14 34.94 19.95 -13.78
C PHE A 14 34.24 18.71 -14.34
N PHE A 15 32.97 18.81 -14.70
CA PHE A 15 32.22 17.66 -15.30
C PHE A 15 32.52 17.46 -16.78
N SER A 16 33.01 18.46 -17.50
CA SER A 16 33.37 18.35 -18.93
C SER A 16 34.78 17.78 -19.17
N GLY A 17 35.56 17.57 -18.10
CA GLY A 17 36.95 17.09 -18.17
C GLY A 17 37.20 15.61 -17.88
N CYS A 18 36.18 14.86 -17.50
CA CYS A 18 36.33 13.46 -17.05
C CYS A 18 35.76 12.39 -18.00
N ILE A 19 35.72 12.64 -19.31
CA ILE A 19 35.37 11.58 -20.28
C ILE A 19 36.57 11.36 -21.17
N LEU A 20 37.63 10.75 -20.65
CA LEU A 20 38.67 10.03 -21.41
C LEU A 20 39.65 9.34 -20.44
N ALA A 21 39.35 8.12 -20.05
CA ALA A 21 40.35 7.14 -19.67
C ALA A 21 39.75 5.73 -19.77
N PRO A 22 40.46 4.72 -20.26
CA PRO A 22 39.91 3.45 -20.73
C PRO A 22 39.75 2.42 -19.62
N LEU A 23 38.73 1.54 -19.82
CA LEU A 23 38.57 0.28 -19.08
C LEU A 23 39.74 -0.66 -19.32
N THR A 24 40.40 -1.08 -18.24
CA THR A 24 41.10 -2.37 -18.20
C THR A 24 40.82 -3.06 -16.87
N ALA A 25 40.25 -4.23 -17.03
CA ALA A 25 40.24 -5.45 -16.23
C ALA A 25 40.73 -5.43 -14.76
N TYR A 26 39.93 -5.99 -13.89
CA TYR A 26 40.44 -6.98 -12.93
C TYR A 26 39.36 -8.05 -12.66
N ALA A 27 39.72 -9.29 -13.00
CA ALA A 27 39.07 -10.50 -12.54
C ALA A 27 39.97 -11.05 -11.40
N ASP A 28 39.40 -11.61 -10.38
CA ASP A 28 39.67 -12.94 -9.89
C ASP A 28 39.49 -13.12 -8.38
N GLU A 29 38.88 -14.24 -8.06
CA GLU A 29 39.02 -15.12 -6.86
C GLU A 29 38.63 -14.57 -5.48
N THR A 30 37.77 -15.26 -4.73
CA THR A 30 37.99 -16.57 -4.09
C THR A 30 36.73 -17.14 -3.45
N LYS A 31 36.54 -18.33 -3.67
CA LYS A 31 36.01 -19.54 -3.07
C LYS A 31 36.23 -19.72 -1.56
N ALA A 32 35.25 -20.33 -0.94
CA ALA A 32 35.22 -21.31 0.17
C ALA A 32 34.37 -20.84 1.37
N ALA A 33 33.61 -21.63 2.11
CA ALA A 33 33.33 -23.04 2.13
C ALA A 33 32.09 -23.25 3.04
N SER A 34 31.41 -24.33 2.80
CA SER A 34 30.31 -24.96 3.51
C SER A 34 30.53 -25.27 4.99
N SER A 35 29.45 -25.24 5.79
CA SER A 35 29.20 -26.37 6.71
C SER A 35 27.72 -26.43 7.07
N GLU A 36 27.12 -27.56 6.77
CA GLU A 36 25.78 -28.01 7.19
C GLU A 36 25.80 -28.34 8.68
N GLU A 37 24.75 -27.98 9.37
CA GLU A 37 24.36 -28.68 10.58
C GLU A 37 22.84 -28.87 10.60
N LYS A 38 22.44 -30.14 10.43
CA LYS A 38 21.07 -30.62 10.60
C LYS A 38 20.80 -30.78 12.10
N THR A 39 19.73 -30.21 12.58
CA THR A 39 19.07 -30.69 13.80
C THR A 39 17.60 -31.00 13.51
N ASP A 40 17.27 -32.27 13.64
CA ASP A 40 15.95 -32.83 13.72
C ASP A 40 15.20 -32.28 14.93
N ALA A 41 13.99 -31.76 14.72
CA ALA A 41 12.99 -31.60 15.76
C ALA A 41 11.63 -31.97 15.21
N SER A 42 11.08 -33.06 15.74
CA SER A 42 9.75 -33.56 15.47
C SER A 42 8.69 -32.58 15.92
N GLU A 43 7.90 -32.04 14.99
CA GLU A 43 6.70 -31.27 15.27
C GLU A 43 5.49 -32.20 15.32
N THR A 44 4.82 -32.17 16.45
CA THR A 44 3.49 -32.76 16.66
C THR A 44 2.47 -31.86 16.00
N GLU A 45 1.86 -32.31 14.92
CA GLU A 45 0.71 -31.68 14.27
C GLU A 45 -0.48 -31.69 15.21
N THR A 46 -0.95 -30.50 15.59
CA THR A 46 -2.26 -30.29 16.19
C THR A 46 -3.21 -29.90 15.05
N GLU A 47 -4.18 -30.76 14.80
CA GLU A 47 -5.24 -30.56 13.81
C GLU A 47 -5.99 -29.24 14.08
N ALA A 48 -6.03 -28.38 13.06
CA ALA A 48 -6.90 -27.21 12.99
C ALA A 48 -8.33 -27.64 12.58
N PRO A 49 -9.38 -26.94 13.03
CA PRO A 49 -10.74 -27.32 12.72
C PRO A 49 -11.13 -27.04 11.28
N SER A 50 -11.64 -28.06 10.67
CA SER A 50 -12.56 -28.24 9.54
C SER A 50 -12.57 -27.22 8.39
N GLY A 51 -12.15 -27.70 7.25
CA GLY A 51 -12.73 -27.47 5.92
C GLY A 51 -12.22 -26.24 5.19
N PRO A 52 -11.40 -26.43 4.12
CA PRO A 52 -11.09 -25.32 3.23
C PRO A 52 -12.37 -24.94 2.47
N VAL A 53 -12.79 -23.68 2.58
CA VAL A 53 -13.63 -23.06 1.56
C VAL A 53 -12.81 -23.14 0.26
N ILE A 54 -13.19 -24.02 -0.65
CA ILE A 54 -12.56 -24.10 -1.98
C ILE A 54 -13.03 -22.86 -2.73
N LEU A 55 -12.22 -21.81 -2.65
CA LEU A 55 -12.42 -20.60 -3.46
C LEU A 55 -12.22 -20.96 -4.94
N PRO A 56 -13.00 -20.38 -5.85
CA PRO A 56 -12.83 -20.60 -7.28
C PRO A 56 -11.39 -20.34 -7.68
N THR A 57 -10.83 -21.16 -8.57
CA THR A 57 -9.47 -21.06 -9.09
C THR A 57 -9.24 -19.77 -9.91
N ASP A 58 -10.30 -19.02 -10.20
CA ASP A 58 -10.26 -17.81 -10.99
C ASP A 58 -9.87 -16.62 -10.09
N LYS A 59 -8.85 -15.86 -10.52
CA LYS A 59 -8.35 -14.69 -9.80
C LYS A 59 -9.28 -13.48 -9.81
N VAL A 60 -10.34 -13.51 -10.62
CA VAL A 60 -11.34 -12.44 -10.77
C VAL A 60 -12.74 -13.06 -10.84
N SER A 61 -13.67 -12.53 -10.08
CA SER A 61 -15.05 -13.06 -10.00
C SER A 61 -15.88 -12.81 -11.28
N THR A 62 -15.54 -11.76 -12.04
CA THR A 62 -16.20 -11.36 -13.27
C THR A 62 -15.32 -10.45 -14.10
N GLU A 63 -15.51 -10.48 -15.44
CA GLU A 63 -14.92 -9.54 -16.40
C GLU A 63 -15.88 -8.37 -16.75
N ASP A 64 -17.08 -8.31 -16.15
CA ASP A 64 -18.07 -7.26 -16.39
C ASP A 64 -17.56 -5.87 -16.02
N ILE A 65 -16.61 -5.79 -15.06
CA ILE A 65 -15.92 -4.57 -14.67
C ILE A 65 -14.41 -4.77 -14.65
N ILE A 66 -13.68 -3.71 -14.96
CA ILE A 66 -12.21 -3.70 -14.94
C ILE A 66 -11.75 -2.72 -13.85
N LEU A 67 -10.99 -3.23 -12.88
CA LEU A 67 -10.32 -2.42 -11.86
C LEU A 67 -8.82 -2.30 -12.17
N TYR A 68 -8.27 -1.12 -11.98
CA TYR A 68 -6.84 -0.83 -12.16
C TYR A 68 -6.00 -1.26 -10.94
N SER A 69 -6.61 -1.35 -9.78
CA SER A 69 -5.97 -1.82 -8.54
C SER A 69 -5.57 -3.29 -8.64
N SER A 70 -4.50 -3.68 -7.94
CA SER A 70 -3.93 -5.03 -7.98
C SER A 70 -4.85 -6.06 -7.32
N ALA A 71 -5.47 -5.70 -6.21
CA ALA A 71 -6.40 -6.56 -5.48
C ALA A 71 -7.64 -5.81 -5.01
N ALA A 72 -8.77 -6.53 -4.94
CA ALA A 72 -10.03 -6.00 -4.41
C ALA A 72 -10.89 -7.13 -3.83
N CYS A 73 -11.72 -6.77 -2.82
CA CYS A 73 -12.77 -7.61 -2.27
C CYS A 73 -13.96 -6.72 -1.91
N VAL A 74 -15.16 -7.09 -2.36
CA VAL A 74 -16.42 -6.49 -1.91
C VAL A 74 -17.23 -7.58 -1.21
N MET A 75 -17.61 -7.31 0.04
CA MET A 75 -18.28 -8.27 0.92
C MET A 75 -19.55 -7.62 1.48
N ASP A 76 -20.60 -8.39 1.58
CA ASP A 76 -21.79 -8.03 2.36
C ASP A 76 -21.50 -8.11 3.85
N VAL A 77 -21.82 -7.05 4.58
CA VAL A 77 -21.51 -6.94 6.02
C VAL A 77 -22.39 -7.87 6.87
N ASP A 78 -23.64 -8.08 6.48
CA ASP A 78 -24.59 -8.84 7.26
C ASP A 78 -24.39 -10.35 7.07
N THR A 79 -24.25 -10.79 5.81
CA THR A 79 -24.10 -12.21 5.47
C THR A 79 -22.65 -12.69 5.48
N GLY A 80 -21.69 -11.81 5.17
CA GLY A 80 -20.28 -12.16 4.94
C GLY A 80 -20.01 -12.72 3.55
N GLU A 81 -21.01 -12.72 2.67
CA GLU A 81 -20.83 -13.18 1.29
C GLU A 81 -19.93 -12.25 0.48
N ILE A 82 -19.02 -12.83 -0.32
CA ILE A 82 -18.13 -12.09 -1.20
C ILE A 82 -18.85 -11.86 -2.53
N LEU A 83 -19.21 -10.61 -2.84
CA LEU A 83 -19.97 -10.25 -4.04
C LEU A 83 -19.06 -9.98 -5.25
N TYR A 84 -17.84 -9.49 -5.02
CA TYR A 84 -16.81 -9.26 -6.03
C TYR A 84 -15.43 -9.50 -5.46
N TYR A 85 -14.55 -10.07 -6.27
CA TYR A 85 -13.14 -10.19 -5.92
C TYR A 85 -12.22 -10.09 -7.13
N LYS A 86 -11.00 -9.62 -6.87
CA LYS A 86 -9.85 -9.63 -7.76
C LYS A 86 -8.61 -9.90 -6.91
N ASN A 87 -7.87 -10.98 -7.17
CA ASN A 87 -6.64 -11.35 -6.44
C ASN A 87 -6.79 -11.17 -4.92
N MET A 88 -7.95 -11.49 -4.36
CA MET A 88 -8.35 -11.06 -3.01
C MET A 88 -7.48 -11.64 -1.90
N ASP A 89 -6.85 -12.79 -2.12
CA ASP A 89 -6.00 -13.48 -1.15
C ASP A 89 -4.50 -13.22 -1.36
N ASP A 90 -4.11 -12.49 -2.42
CA ASP A 90 -2.73 -12.09 -2.64
C ASP A 90 -2.30 -11.12 -1.52
N ARG A 91 -1.06 -11.29 -1.00
CA ARG A 91 -0.52 -10.47 0.08
C ARG A 91 -0.07 -9.11 -0.45
N HIS A 92 -0.53 -8.07 0.21
CA HIS A 92 -0.20 -6.68 -0.08
C HIS A 92 0.11 -5.92 1.20
N TYR A 93 0.82 -4.81 1.09
CA TYR A 93 1.05 -3.90 2.22
C TYR A 93 -0.21 -3.07 2.46
N PRO A 94 -0.75 -3.06 3.69
CA PRO A 94 -2.00 -2.37 3.99
C PRO A 94 -1.88 -0.85 4.05
N ALA A 95 -0.71 -0.31 4.35
CA ALA A 95 -0.58 1.08 4.78
C ALA A 95 -1.57 1.40 5.92
N SER A 96 -2.11 2.62 5.96
CA SER A 96 -2.97 3.07 7.07
C SER A 96 -4.37 2.45 7.14
N ILE A 97 -4.76 1.51 6.25
CA ILE A 97 -5.98 0.73 6.48
C ILE A 97 -5.79 -0.24 7.66
N THR A 98 -4.56 -0.56 8.07
CA THR A 98 -4.21 -1.22 9.36
C THR A 98 -4.98 -0.63 10.55
N LYS A 99 -5.24 0.68 10.53
CA LYS A 99 -5.90 1.39 11.62
C LYS A 99 -7.36 0.99 11.84
N VAL A 100 -7.96 0.26 10.90
CA VAL A 100 -9.26 -0.39 11.10
C VAL A 100 -9.15 -1.41 12.24
N MET A 101 -8.11 -2.27 12.22
CA MET A 101 -7.84 -3.23 13.31
C MET A 101 -7.49 -2.51 14.62
N THR A 102 -6.67 -1.46 14.55
CA THR A 102 -6.30 -0.68 15.74
C THR A 102 -7.50 -0.02 16.39
N GLY A 103 -8.42 0.56 15.60
CA GLY A 103 -9.66 1.15 16.08
C GLY A 103 -10.61 0.10 16.65
N LEU A 104 -10.75 -1.04 15.98
CA LEU A 104 -11.58 -2.16 16.45
C LEU A 104 -11.11 -2.63 17.83
N LEU A 105 -9.83 -2.91 18.01
CA LEU A 105 -9.28 -3.38 19.27
C LEU A 105 -9.41 -2.33 20.40
N LEU A 106 -9.26 -1.05 20.08
CA LEU A 106 -9.42 0.00 21.06
C LEU A 106 -10.89 0.10 21.54
N ILE A 107 -11.86 -0.05 20.65
CA ILE A 107 -13.28 -0.05 20.97
C ILE A 107 -13.68 -1.31 21.76
N GLU A 108 -13.12 -2.47 21.42
CA GLU A 108 -13.42 -3.75 22.08
C GLU A 108 -12.88 -3.83 23.51
N ASN A 109 -11.78 -3.09 23.84
CA ASN A 109 -11.02 -3.32 25.07
C ASN A 109 -10.85 -2.09 25.97
N ALA A 110 -11.45 -0.95 25.65
CA ALA A 110 -11.33 0.28 26.44
C ALA A 110 -12.67 0.98 26.58
N ASP A 111 -12.86 1.69 27.70
CA ASP A 111 -13.98 2.60 27.85
C ASP A 111 -13.69 3.93 27.10
N LEU A 112 -14.71 4.48 26.44
CA LEU A 112 -14.55 5.69 25.61
C LEU A 112 -14.11 6.92 26.40
N ASP A 113 -14.45 6.97 27.69
CA ASP A 113 -14.10 8.07 28.61
C ASP A 113 -12.73 7.88 29.28
N ASP A 114 -12.10 6.72 29.11
CA ASP A 114 -10.74 6.49 29.59
C ASP A 114 -9.73 7.46 28.97
N THR A 115 -8.66 7.72 29.70
CA THR A 115 -7.65 8.69 29.29
C THR A 115 -6.35 7.98 28.86
N ILE A 116 -5.90 8.31 27.66
CA ILE A 116 -4.58 7.91 27.13
C ILE A 116 -3.60 9.06 27.35
N THR A 117 -2.56 8.83 28.16
CA THR A 117 -1.46 9.79 28.34
C THR A 117 -0.34 9.49 27.36
N PHE A 118 0.04 10.48 26.56
CA PHE A 118 1.08 10.31 25.53
C PHE A 118 2.46 10.59 26.11
N SER A 119 3.39 9.68 25.83
CA SER A 119 4.80 9.80 26.21
C SER A 119 5.66 10.01 24.96
N GLN A 120 6.92 10.49 25.16
CA GLN A 120 7.83 10.77 24.05
C GLN A 120 8.07 9.54 23.15
N ASP A 121 8.01 8.35 23.70
CA ASP A 121 8.23 7.10 22.99
C ASP A 121 7.03 6.64 22.13
N CYS A 122 5.86 7.31 22.20
CA CYS A 122 4.81 7.17 21.20
C CYS A 122 5.26 7.63 19.81
N TRP A 123 6.35 8.39 19.74
CA TRP A 123 6.98 8.86 18.51
C TRP A 123 8.08 7.94 17.97
N ASN A 124 8.40 6.84 18.67
CA ASN A 124 9.42 5.90 18.21
C ASN A 124 9.04 5.30 16.86
N GLY A 125 10.00 5.29 15.94
CA GLY A 125 9.80 4.81 14.56
C GLY A 125 9.03 5.77 13.65
N LEU A 126 8.60 6.95 14.14
CA LEU A 126 7.82 7.91 13.36
C LEU A 126 8.65 9.10 12.90
N ASN A 127 8.38 9.53 11.67
CA ASN A 127 8.90 10.79 11.14
C ASN A 127 7.84 11.89 11.28
N TYR A 128 7.99 12.75 12.26
CA TYR A 128 7.06 13.84 12.55
C TYR A 128 6.63 14.67 11.32
N TYR A 129 7.50 14.86 10.34
CA TYR A 129 7.24 15.73 9.18
C TYR A 129 6.66 15.02 7.97
N ASN A 130 6.82 13.72 7.90
CA ASN A 130 6.40 12.93 6.73
C ASN A 130 5.21 12.03 7.05
N ASP A 131 5.12 11.57 8.31
CA ASP A 131 4.07 10.65 8.71
C ASP A 131 2.83 11.41 9.20
N MET A 132 1.65 10.83 9.02
CA MET A 132 0.40 11.41 9.48
C MET A 132 0.37 11.45 11.00
N ASN A 133 0.11 12.62 11.56
CA ASN A 133 0.04 12.84 12.99
C ASN A 133 -0.82 14.07 13.33
N ILE A 134 -1.22 14.22 14.59
CA ILE A 134 -1.91 15.39 15.16
C ILE A 134 -1.01 16.16 16.13
N GLY A 135 0.24 15.75 16.29
CA GLY A 135 1.27 16.45 17.05
C GLY A 135 1.09 16.36 18.55
N MET A 136 0.80 15.16 19.07
CA MET A 136 0.68 14.95 20.53
C MET A 136 1.99 15.28 21.24
N LEU A 137 1.88 15.94 22.38
CA LEU A 137 3.01 16.33 23.21
C LEU A 137 3.26 15.29 24.31
N ASN A 138 4.49 15.25 24.83
CA ASN A 138 4.79 14.41 26.00
C ASN A 138 3.98 14.87 27.22
N GLY A 139 3.24 13.96 27.85
CA GLY A 139 2.34 14.22 28.96
C GLY A 139 0.98 14.78 28.53
N GLU A 140 0.71 14.91 27.22
CA GLU A 140 -0.60 15.29 26.73
C GLU A 140 -1.59 14.12 26.81
N GLU A 141 -2.87 14.41 27.03
CA GLU A 141 -3.89 13.42 27.27
C GLU A 141 -5.05 13.57 26.26
N LEU A 142 -5.56 12.43 25.78
CA LEU A 142 -6.80 12.33 25.01
C LEU A 142 -7.72 11.31 25.69
N THR A 143 -9.02 11.49 25.58
CA THR A 143 -9.95 10.39 25.82
C THR A 143 -9.77 9.31 24.76
N VAL A 144 -10.16 8.07 25.07
CA VAL A 144 -10.20 6.98 24.07
C VAL A 144 -11.06 7.38 22.87
N ASN A 145 -12.20 8.05 23.12
CA ASN A 145 -13.07 8.57 22.07
C ASN A 145 -12.34 9.58 21.15
N ASP A 146 -11.63 10.56 21.70
CA ASP A 146 -10.84 11.51 20.91
C ASP A 146 -9.71 10.83 20.13
N ALA A 147 -9.06 9.83 20.75
CA ALA A 147 -8.02 9.02 20.13
C ALA A 147 -8.55 8.21 18.93
N LEU A 148 -9.73 7.61 19.05
CA LEU A 148 -10.40 6.89 17.95
C LEU A 148 -10.67 7.81 16.76
N HIS A 149 -11.20 9.03 17.00
CA HIS A 149 -11.39 10.02 15.94
C HIS A 149 -10.05 10.43 15.30
N ALA A 150 -8.99 10.61 16.08
CA ALA A 150 -7.66 10.91 15.55
C ALA A 150 -7.08 9.77 14.70
N ILE A 151 -7.26 8.51 15.11
CA ILE A 151 -6.81 7.30 14.40
C ILE A 151 -7.57 7.12 13.09
N LEU A 152 -8.89 7.11 13.13
CA LEU A 152 -9.73 6.72 11.99
C LEU A 152 -9.90 7.86 10.98
N MET A 153 -10.11 9.10 11.42
CA MET A 153 -10.35 10.25 10.54
C MET A 153 -9.05 10.88 10.05
N SER A 154 -8.13 11.23 10.97
CA SER A 154 -6.89 11.96 10.66
C SER A 154 -5.68 11.06 10.43
N SER A 155 -5.83 9.75 10.68
CA SER A 155 -4.76 8.75 10.47
C SER A 155 -3.51 9.00 11.34
N ALA A 156 -3.69 9.48 12.58
CA ALA A 156 -2.60 9.86 13.48
C ALA A 156 -1.78 8.64 13.95
N ASN A 157 -0.51 8.56 13.52
CA ASN A 157 0.35 7.40 13.79
C ASN A 157 0.82 7.34 15.24
N GLU A 158 1.19 8.48 15.84
CA GLU A 158 1.59 8.56 17.23
C GLU A 158 0.44 8.20 18.19
N VAL A 159 -0.80 8.49 17.77
CA VAL A 159 -1.98 8.12 18.55
C VAL A 159 -2.20 6.61 18.53
N CYS A 160 -1.92 5.93 17.40
CA CYS A 160 -1.93 4.46 17.35
C CYS A 160 -0.90 3.85 18.31
N ASN A 161 0.32 4.41 18.35
CA ASN A 161 1.35 3.93 19.28
C ASN A 161 0.94 4.19 20.75
N GLY A 162 0.30 5.34 21.04
CA GLY A 162 -0.25 5.65 22.36
C GLY A 162 -1.34 4.69 22.78
N ALA A 163 -2.30 4.41 21.89
CA ALA A 163 -3.38 3.46 22.11
C ALA A 163 -2.84 2.02 22.34
N ALA A 164 -1.86 1.60 21.55
CA ALA A 164 -1.19 0.30 21.70
C ALA A 164 -0.53 0.16 23.08
N LYS A 165 0.15 1.18 23.54
CA LYS A 165 0.78 1.18 24.88
C LYS A 165 -0.24 1.21 26.00
N TYR A 166 -1.32 1.98 25.82
CA TYR A 166 -2.41 2.05 26.80
C TYR A 166 -3.05 0.66 26.99
N LEU A 167 -3.43 -0.05 25.91
CA LEU A 167 -4.09 -1.34 26.00
C LEU A 167 -3.17 -2.50 26.40
N SER A 168 -1.92 -2.52 25.89
CA SER A 168 -1.06 -3.70 25.97
C SER A 168 0.29 -3.43 26.61
N GLY A 169 0.55 -2.22 27.10
CA GLY A 169 1.82 -1.81 27.73
C GLY A 169 2.97 -1.59 26.73
N SER A 170 2.88 -2.14 25.52
CA SER A 170 3.89 -1.94 24.45
C SER A 170 3.28 -2.10 23.07
N VAL A 171 3.96 -1.53 22.04
CA VAL A 171 3.58 -1.71 20.63
C VAL A 171 3.68 -3.19 20.22
N SER A 172 4.71 -3.90 20.66
CA SER A 172 4.89 -5.33 20.35
C SER A 172 3.73 -6.18 20.88
N ALA A 173 3.39 -6.05 22.17
CA ALA A 173 2.28 -6.80 22.76
C ALA A 173 0.94 -6.45 22.12
N PHE A 174 0.76 -5.22 21.66
CA PHE A 174 -0.43 -4.85 20.90
C PHE A 174 -0.46 -5.50 19.51
N CYS A 175 0.68 -5.62 18.82
CA CYS A 175 0.76 -6.35 17.56
C CYS A 175 0.44 -7.84 17.73
N ASP A 176 0.85 -8.46 18.84
CA ASP A 176 0.45 -9.83 19.17
C ASP A 176 -1.08 -9.92 19.30
N LEU A 177 -1.71 -8.96 19.98
CA LEU A 177 -3.18 -8.88 20.09
C LEU A 177 -3.84 -8.66 18.72
N MET A 178 -3.28 -7.80 17.85
CA MET A 178 -3.78 -7.60 16.48
C MET A 178 -3.77 -8.91 15.68
N ASN A 179 -2.67 -9.65 15.74
CA ASN A 179 -2.50 -10.92 15.02
C ASN A 179 -3.44 -12.02 15.56
N GLU A 180 -3.59 -12.08 16.87
CA GLU A 180 -4.55 -13.01 17.49
C GLU A 180 -6.00 -12.69 17.08
N ARG A 181 -6.37 -11.39 17.09
CA ARG A 181 -7.71 -10.98 16.64
C ARG A 181 -7.94 -11.25 15.16
N ALA A 182 -6.94 -11.00 14.30
CA ALA A 182 -6.99 -11.32 12.89
C ALA A 182 -7.25 -12.84 12.68
N LYS A 183 -6.54 -13.68 13.39
CA LYS A 183 -6.75 -15.15 13.36
C LYS A 183 -8.16 -15.53 13.80
N GLN A 184 -8.70 -14.92 14.86
CA GLN A 184 -10.08 -15.16 15.33
C GLN A 184 -11.12 -14.77 14.28
N LEU A 185 -10.85 -13.76 13.47
CA LEU A 185 -11.71 -13.32 12.36
C LEU A 185 -11.57 -14.19 11.11
N GLY A 186 -10.68 -15.19 11.11
CA GLY A 186 -10.45 -16.08 9.97
C GLY A 186 -9.43 -15.58 8.96
N CYS A 187 -8.67 -14.53 9.29
CA CYS A 187 -7.61 -14.04 8.41
C CYS A 187 -6.46 -15.04 8.28
N THR A 188 -6.07 -15.35 7.05
CA THR A 188 -5.01 -16.34 6.74
C THR A 188 -3.77 -15.74 6.07
N ASN A 189 -3.89 -14.51 5.54
CA ASN A 189 -2.85 -13.81 4.82
C ASN A 189 -2.51 -12.47 5.47
N THR A 190 -2.62 -12.37 6.80
CA THR A 190 -2.40 -11.13 7.55
C THR A 190 -1.36 -11.31 8.63
N HIS A 191 -0.44 -10.35 8.71
CA HIS A 191 0.53 -10.21 9.79
C HIS A 191 0.79 -8.74 10.08
N PHE A 192 0.57 -8.32 11.32
CA PHE A 192 0.76 -6.96 11.80
C PHE A 192 2.01 -6.86 12.68
N VAL A 193 2.91 -5.91 12.37
CA VAL A 193 4.12 -5.62 13.17
C VAL A 193 4.11 -4.21 13.75
N ASN A 194 3.11 -3.40 13.39
CA ASN A 194 2.87 -2.08 13.98
C ASN A 194 1.37 -1.72 13.93
N PRO A 195 0.89 -0.78 14.79
CA PRO A 195 -0.53 -0.42 14.87
C PRO A 195 -0.95 0.66 13.86
N ASN A 196 -0.04 1.22 13.09
CA ASN A 196 -0.30 2.40 12.27
C ASN A 196 -0.21 2.17 10.75
N GLY A 197 0.38 1.04 10.31
CA GLY A 197 0.52 0.65 8.91
C GLY A 197 1.69 1.32 8.19
N LEU A 198 2.70 1.81 8.90
CA LEU A 198 3.96 2.17 8.28
C LEU A 198 4.63 0.93 7.71
N HIS A 199 5.35 1.14 6.61
CA HIS A 199 5.93 0.02 5.88
C HIS A 199 6.93 -0.77 6.71
N ASP A 200 6.74 -2.08 6.69
CA ASP A 200 7.67 -3.12 7.12
C ASP A 200 7.43 -4.33 6.21
N PRO A 201 8.47 -5.04 5.74
CA PRO A 201 8.30 -6.22 4.87
C PRO A 201 7.42 -7.32 5.48
N GLU A 202 7.40 -7.44 6.82
CA GLU A 202 6.59 -8.40 7.56
C GLU A 202 5.19 -7.88 7.90
N HIS A 203 4.85 -6.64 7.51
CA HIS A 203 3.54 -6.03 7.74
C HIS A 203 2.66 -6.13 6.50
N TYR A 204 1.88 -7.19 6.39
CA TYR A 204 1.07 -7.48 5.21
C TYR A 204 -0.34 -7.95 5.56
N THR A 205 -1.21 -7.90 4.57
CA THR A 205 -2.59 -8.40 4.61
C THR A 205 -3.05 -8.76 3.20
N SER A 206 -4.28 -9.26 3.06
CA SER A 206 -4.97 -9.41 1.77
C SER A 206 -6.23 -8.54 1.72
N ALA A 207 -6.81 -8.36 0.53
CA ALA A 207 -8.07 -7.63 0.39
C ALA A 207 -9.22 -8.37 1.09
N HIS A 208 -9.22 -9.68 1.06
CA HIS A 208 -10.16 -10.56 1.75
C HIS A 208 -10.05 -10.41 3.28
N ASP A 209 -8.85 -10.61 3.83
CA ASP A 209 -8.63 -10.50 5.27
C ASP A 209 -9.02 -9.12 5.82
N MET A 210 -8.65 -8.06 5.07
CA MET A 210 -9.07 -6.70 5.44
C MET A 210 -10.58 -6.50 5.35
N ALA A 211 -11.28 -7.18 4.43
CA ALA A 211 -12.74 -7.15 4.36
C ALA A 211 -13.38 -7.84 5.58
N LEU A 212 -12.81 -8.95 6.04
CA LEU A 212 -13.24 -9.62 7.28
C LEU A 212 -13.08 -8.71 8.50
N ILE A 213 -11.90 -8.07 8.64
CA ILE A 213 -11.63 -7.13 9.74
C ILE A 213 -12.56 -5.91 9.66
N ALA A 214 -12.75 -5.38 8.45
CA ALA A 214 -13.59 -4.21 8.23
C ALA A 214 -15.08 -4.51 8.46
N LYS A 215 -15.56 -5.69 8.06
CA LYS A 215 -16.90 -6.19 8.34
C LYS A 215 -17.18 -6.21 9.86
N GLU A 216 -16.28 -6.79 10.63
CA GLU A 216 -16.41 -6.84 12.10
C GLU A 216 -16.43 -5.42 12.70
N ALA A 217 -15.53 -4.56 12.24
CA ALA A 217 -15.43 -3.19 12.76
C ALA A 217 -16.70 -2.37 12.54
N ILE A 218 -17.32 -2.43 11.34
CA ILE A 218 -18.48 -1.58 11.01
C ILE A 218 -19.77 -2.02 11.72
N GLN A 219 -19.84 -3.26 12.20
CA GLN A 219 -20.95 -3.74 13.00
C GLN A 219 -20.99 -3.09 14.38
N ASN A 220 -19.89 -2.53 14.86
CA ASN A 220 -19.87 -1.75 16.09
C ASN A 220 -20.43 -0.34 15.83
N PRO A 221 -21.51 0.09 16.55
CA PRO A 221 -22.14 1.39 16.32
C PRO A 221 -21.19 2.58 16.51
N THR A 222 -20.30 2.52 17.50
CA THR A 222 -19.30 3.58 17.76
C THR A 222 -18.29 3.68 16.61
N PHE A 223 -17.81 2.55 16.09
CA PHE A 223 -16.92 2.54 14.94
C PHE A 223 -17.62 3.14 13.71
N ARG A 224 -18.87 2.73 13.47
CA ARG A 224 -19.70 3.24 12.36
C ARG A 224 -19.89 4.76 12.45
N GLU A 225 -20.22 5.29 13.62
CA GLU A 225 -20.37 6.73 13.86
C GLU A 225 -19.06 7.48 13.56
N ILE A 226 -17.93 7.02 14.14
CA ILE A 226 -16.63 7.69 14.01
C ILE A 226 -16.14 7.68 12.56
N THR A 227 -16.20 6.53 11.88
CA THR A 227 -15.70 6.39 10.50
C THR A 227 -16.56 7.14 9.48
N GLY A 228 -17.83 7.44 9.82
CA GLY A 228 -18.76 8.27 9.03
C GLY A 228 -18.69 9.78 9.34
N CYS A 229 -17.96 10.16 10.38
CA CYS A 229 -17.86 11.57 10.80
C CYS A 229 -16.96 12.36 9.84
N LYS A 230 -17.47 13.49 9.28
CA LYS A 230 -16.70 14.36 8.35
C LYS A 230 -15.72 15.26 9.08
N GLU A 231 -16.14 15.77 10.24
CA GLU A 231 -15.42 16.72 11.07
C GLU A 231 -15.68 16.41 12.54
N TYR A 232 -14.63 16.42 13.36
CA TYR A 232 -14.74 16.22 14.80
C TYR A 232 -13.85 17.20 15.55
N THR A 233 -14.36 17.83 16.61
CA THR A 233 -13.60 18.79 17.42
C THR A 233 -13.28 18.23 18.79
N VAL A 234 -11.99 17.97 19.03
CA VAL A 234 -11.43 17.76 20.36
C VAL A 234 -11.50 19.10 21.09
N LYS A 235 -12.37 19.22 22.11
CA LYS A 235 -12.65 20.50 22.77
C LYS A 235 -11.44 21.07 23.48
N SER A 236 -10.71 20.26 24.22
CA SER A 236 -9.48 20.63 24.89
C SER A 236 -8.71 19.40 25.32
N THR A 237 -7.39 19.56 25.51
CA THR A 237 -6.55 18.61 26.24
C THR A 237 -5.94 19.32 27.46
N ASN A 238 -5.25 18.58 28.33
CA ASN A 238 -4.50 19.18 29.43
C ASN A 238 -3.42 20.18 28.97
N LEU A 239 -2.90 20.04 27.71
CA LEU A 239 -1.86 20.90 27.14
C LEU A 239 -2.35 21.80 25.97
N ARG A 240 -3.56 21.59 25.47
CA ARG A 240 -4.21 22.41 24.42
C ARG A 240 -5.61 22.85 24.86
N PRO A 241 -5.73 23.89 25.67
CA PRO A 241 -7.04 24.35 26.17
C PRO A 241 -7.96 24.88 25.06
N GLU A 242 -7.42 25.33 23.93
CA GLU A 242 -8.19 25.75 22.75
C GLU A 242 -8.75 24.59 21.92
N GLY A 243 -8.30 23.34 22.20
CA GLY A 243 -8.69 22.19 21.40
C GLY A 243 -8.17 22.24 19.96
N PHE A 244 -8.71 21.36 19.10
CA PHE A 244 -8.41 21.32 17.67
C PHE A 244 -9.44 20.49 16.92
N THR A 245 -9.54 20.72 15.60
CA THR A 245 -10.48 20.00 14.75
C THR A 245 -9.79 18.98 13.88
N LEU A 246 -10.37 17.79 13.80
CA LEU A 246 -9.98 16.67 12.96
C LEU A 246 -10.89 16.60 11.73
N TYR A 247 -10.31 16.32 10.58
CA TYR A 247 -11.05 16.19 9.32
C TYR A 247 -10.84 14.81 8.72
N HIS A 248 -11.91 14.23 8.22
CA HIS A 248 -11.83 12.93 7.56
C HIS A 248 -11.03 13.00 6.26
N LYS A 249 -10.31 11.93 5.93
CA LYS A 249 -9.46 11.84 4.72
C LYS A 249 -10.14 11.13 3.55
N HIS A 250 -11.24 10.43 3.79
CA HIS A 250 -11.93 9.62 2.79
C HIS A 250 -12.74 10.50 1.83
N GLN A 251 -12.33 10.58 0.56
CA GLN A 251 -12.92 11.54 -0.38
C GLN A 251 -14.34 11.17 -0.84
N MET A 252 -14.75 9.90 -0.76
CA MET A 252 -16.13 9.49 -1.09
C MET A 252 -17.13 9.96 -0.03
N LEU A 253 -16.68 10.16 1.20
CA LEU A 253 -17.50 10.72 2.28
C LEU A 253 -17.63 12.25 2.20
N MET A 254 -16.60 12.92 1.65
CA MET A 254 -16.48 14.38 1.61
C MET A 254 -17.12 14.94 0.33
N ASP A 255 -17.46 16.24 0.33
CA ASP A 255 -17.92 16.95 -0.86
C ASP A 255 -16.77 17.20 -1.84
N THR A 256 -16.42 16.17 -2.60
CA THR A 256 -15.34 16.14 -3.59
C THR A 256 -15.86 15.59 -4.91
N LYS A 257 -15.02 15.58 -5.96
CA LYS A 257 -15.36 14.95 -7.23
C LYS A 257 -15.59 13.42 -7.13
N TYR A 258 -15.24 12.81 -6.00
CA TYR A 258 -15.43 11.38 -5.72
C TYR A 258 -16.53 11.13 -4.69
N HIS A 259 -17.34 12.16 -4.38
CA HIS A 259 -18.49 11.98 -3.48
C HIS A 259 -19.37 10.82 -3.95
N TYR A 260 -19.76 9.96 -3.00
CA TYR A 260 -20.62 8.81 -3.28
C TYR A 260 -21.73 8.76 -2.22
N ASP A 261 -22.97 8.99 -2.65
CA ASP A 261 -24.11 9.19 -1.74
C ASP A 261 -24.34 8.01 -0.79
N ALA A 262 -24.05 6.78 -1.25
CA ALA A 262 -24.16 5.58 -0.43
C ALA A 262 -22.99 5.40 0.58
N CYS A 263 -21.92 6.19 0.51
CA CYS A 263 -20.77 6.05 1.38
C CYS A 263 -21.10 6.46 2.81
N ILE A 264 -20.96 5.53 3.75
CA ILE A 264 -21.19 5.75 5.18
C ILE A 264 -19.90 5.85 5.99
N GLY A 265 -18.74 5.68 5.37
CA GLY A 265 -17.44 5.79 6.03
C GLY A 265 -16.33 5.04 5.34
N GLY A 266 -15.17 4.98 5.99
CA GLY A 266 -14.04 4.22 5.48
C GLY A 266 -12.68 4.68 6.00
N LYS A 267 -11.61 4.06 5.48
CA LYS A 267 -10.22 4.36 5.84
C LYS A 267 -9.32 4.37 4.63
N THR A 268 -8.54 5.43 4.47
CA THR A 268 -7.52 5.57 3.41
C THR A 268 -6.16 5.10 3.90
N GLY A 269 -5.33 4.59 2.99
CA GLY A 269 -3.93 4.28 3.25
C GLY A 269 -3.03 4.65 2.08
N TYR A 270 -1.78 4.99 2.39
CA TYR A 270 -0.73 5.22 1.41
C TYR A 270 0.65 5.08 2.05
N THR A 271 1.51 4.29 1.43
CA THR A 271 2.97 4.34 1.53
C THR A 271 3.57 4.23 0.13
N SER A 272 4.87 4.48 -0.02
CA SER A 272 5.54 4.30 -1.33
C SER A 272 5.49 2.86 -1.82
N GLU A 273 5.47 1.90 -0.91
CA GLU A 273 5.46 0.45 -1.18
C GLU A 273 4.03 -0.07 -1.39
N ALA A 274 3.10 0.29 -0.49
CA ALA A 274 1.69 -0.13 -0.59
C ALA A 274 0.92 0.55 -1.72
N LYS A 275 1.41 1.71 -2.22
CA LYS A 275 0.63 2.61 -3.07
C LYS A 275 -0.64 3.06 -2.35
N ASN A 276 -1.74 3.33 -3.08
CA ASN A 276 -3.01 3.66 -2.45
C ASN A 276 -3.74 2.39 -2.04
N THR A 277 -4.31 2.41 -0.84
CA THR A 277 -5.21 1.39 -0.29
C THR A 277 -6.45 2.07 0.27
N LEU A 278 -7.61 1.40 0.19
CA LEU A 278 -8.87 1.99 0.60
C LEU A 278 -9.81 0.92 1.16
N VAL A 279 -10.39 1.20 2.31
CA VAL A 279 -11.57 0.54 2.85
C VAL A 279 -12.73 1.52 2.75
N THR A 280 -13.84 1.11 2.19
CA THR A 280 -15.06 1.91 2.07
C THR A 280 -16.26 1.11 2.53
N TYR A 281 -17.10 1.72 3.33
CA TYR A 281 -18.40 1.20 3.72
C TYR A 281 -19.49 1.97 2.99
N ALA A 282 -20.45 1.26 2.42
CA ALA A 282 -21.57 1.88 1.72
C ALA A 282 -22.88 1.15 2.05
N GLU A 283 -23.97 1.91 2.07
CA GLU A 283 -25.31 1.39 2.36
C GLU A 283 -26.29 1.87 1.30
N LYS A 284 -26.99 0.92 0.64
CA LYS A 284 -27.98 1.17 -0.40
C LYS A 284 -28.97 0.01 -0.43
N ASN A 285 -30.27 0.31 -0.55
CA ASN A 285 -31.34 -0.69 -0.67
C ASN A 285 -31.35 -1.72 0.49
N ASP A 286 -31.15 -1.28 1.71
CA ASP A 286 -31.09 -2.09 2.95
C ASP A 286 -29.92 -3.09 3.00
N HIS A 287 -28.92 -2.97 2.13
CA HIS A 287 -27.67 -3.73 2.15
C HIS A 287 -26.50 -2.85 2.58
N THR A 288 -25.67 -3.35 3.48
CA THR A 288 -24.39 -2.71 3.84
C THR A 288 -23.24 -3.50 3.24
N LEU A 289 -22.44 -2.86 2.41
CA LEU A 289 -21.29 -3.47 1.76
C LEU A 289 -19.99 -2.85 2.29
N VAL A 290 -18.95 -3.68 2.40
CA VAL A 290 -17.57 -3.24 2.56
C VAL A 290 -16.78 -3.54 1.30
N SER A 291 -16.05 -2.53 0.79
CA SER A 291 -15.08 -2.69 -0.29
C SER A 291 -13.68 -2.44 0.22
N VAL A 292 -12.77 -3.34 -0.07
CA VAL A 292 -11.34 -3.19 0.13
C VAL A 292 -10.64 -3.21 -1.22
N VAL A 293 -9.87 -2.15 -1.50
CA VAL A 293 -9.12 -2.02 -2.75
C VAL A 293 -7.66 -1.73 -2.40
N MET A 294 -6.72 -2.48 -2.98
CA MET A 294 -5.31 -2.45 -2.60
C MET A 294 -4.38 -2.25 -3.79
N GLU A 295 -3.23 -1.61 -3.50
CA GLU A 295 -2.13 -1.40 -4.43
C GLU A 295 -2.56 -0.71 -5.73
N ASN A 296 -3.10 0.51 -5.61
CA ASN A 296 -3.42 1.37 -6.74
C ASN A 296 -2.35 2.45 -6.91
N SER A 297 -1.62 2.44 -8.04
CA SER A 297 -0.49 3.35 -8.30
C SER A 297 -0.85 4.57 -9.15
N ASP A 298 -1.96 4.55 -9.88
CA ASP A 298 -2.29 5.49 -10.94
C ASP A 298 -3.43 6.47 -10.62
N GLY A 299 -3.89 6.49 -9.37
CA GLY A 299 -4.92 7.42 -8.90
C GLY A 299 -6.36 6.97 -9.15
N HIS A 300 -6.58 5.72 -9.56
CA HIS A 300 -7.92 5.15 -9.79
C HIS A 300 -8.56 4.51 -8.56
N ILE A 301 -7.98 4.65 -7.36
CA ILE A 301 -8.48 4.00 -6.14
C ILE A 301 -9.97 4.28 -5.87
N TYR A 302 -10.42 5.52 -6.03
CA TYR A 302 -11.82 5.89 -5.85
C TYR A 302 -12.71 5.45 -7.03
N PRO A 303 -12.35 5.68 -8.31
CA PRO A 303 -13.07 5.10 -9.45
C PRO A 303 -13.25 3.59 -9.39
N ASP A 304 -12.20 2.85 -9.02
CA ASP A 304 -12.24 1.39 -8.85
C ASP A 304 -13.25 0.99 -7.76
N THR A 305 -13.20 1.68 -6.60
CA THR A 305 -14.10 1.43 -5.49
C THR A 305 -15.56 1.71 -5.87
N ILE A 306 -15.84 2.83 -6.54
CA ILE A 306 -17.19 3.18 -6.99
C ILE A 306 -17.69 2.13 -7.99
N SER A 307 -16.87 1.76 -8.98
CA SER A 307 -17.24 0.74 -9.99
C SER A 307 -17.56 -0.60 -9.35
N ALA A 308 -16.76 -1.04 -8.37
CA ALA A 308 -17.00 -2.30 -7.67
C ALA A 308 -18.28 -2.26 -6.81
N MET A 309 -18.50 -1.15 -6.09
CA MET A 309 -19.71 -0.95 -5.28
C MET A 309 -20.97 -0.89 -6.11
N ASP A 310 -20.98 -0.07 -7.18
CA ASP A 310 -22.13 0.05 -8.09
C ASP A 310 -22.46 -1.31 -8.73
N TYR A 311 -21.44 -2.04 -9.21
CA TYR A 311 -21.64 -3.38 -9.76
C TYR A 311 -22.30 -4.33 -8.75
N CYS A 312 -21.83 -4.33 -7.50
CA CYS A 312 -22.37 -5.21 -6.46
C CYS A 312 -23.79 -4.82 -6.06
N PHE A 313 -24.09 -3.53 -5.87
CA PHE A 313 -25.44 -3.08 -5.54
C PHE A 313 -26.44 -3.33 -6.68
N ASP A 314 -26.06 -3.06 -7.93
CA ASP A 314 -26.96 -3.20 -9.08
C ASP A 314 -27.21 -4.67 -9.48
N ASN A 315 -26.36 -5.60 -9.03
CA ASN A 315 -26.46 -7.04 -9.30
C ASN A 315 -26.63 -7.89 -8.04
N TYR A 316 -26.98 -7.31 -6.91
CA TYR A 316 -26.94 -7.97 -5.60
C TYR A 316 -27.64 -9.33 -5.60
N ASP A 317 -28.92 -9.39 -5.94
CA ASP A 317 -29.73 -10.65 -5.93
C ASP A 317 -29.11 -11.73 -6.82
N ARG A 318 -28.56 -11.34 -7.99
CA ARG A 318 -27.91 -12.27 -8.91
C ARG A 318 -26.62 -12.84 -8.34
N LEU A 319 -25.82 -12.00 -7.64
CA LEU A 319 -24.54 -12.40 -7.06
C LEU A 319 -24.74 -13.35 -5.89
N VAL A 320 -25.64 -13.04 -4.97
CA VAL A 320 -26.00 -13.90 -3.84
C VAL A 320 -26.53 -15.26 -4.32
N THR A 321 -27.43 -15.27 -5.32
CA THR A 321 -27.96 -16.55 -5.87
C THR A 321 -26.87 -17.40 -6.53
N LYS A 322 -25.89 -16.78 -7.22
CA LYS A 322 -24.76 -17.47 -7.85
C LYS A 322 -23.85 -18.11 -6.82
N MET A 323 -23.56 -17.42 -5.71
CA MET A 323 -22.72 -17.93 -4.62
C MET A 323 -23.39 -19.13 -3.92
N ALA A 324 -24.66 -19.02 -3.57
CA ALA A 324 -25.42 -20.13 -2.97
C ALA A 324 -25.45 -21.39 -3.87
N ALA A 325 -25.55 -21.21 -5.20
CA ALA A 325 -25.49 -22.32 -6.14
C ALA A 325 -24.09 -22.96 -6.20
N ALA A 326 -23.02 -22.18 -6.07
CA ALA A 326 -21.65 -22.68 -6.06
C ALA A 326 -21.34 -23.49 -4.79
N GLU A 327 -21.80 -23.05 -3.62
CA GLU A 327 -21.68 -23.78 -2.35
C GLU A 327 -22.40 -25.13 -2.40
N THR A 328 -23.63 -25.16 -2.91
CA THR A 328 -24.40 -26.40 -3.06
C THR A 328 -23.70 -27.42 -3.99
N THR A 329 -23.01 -26.95 -5.02
CA THR A 329 -22.29 -27.81 -5.96
C THR A 329 -21.02 -28.37 -5.29
N ALA A 330 -20.30 -27.58 -4.53
CA ALA A 330 -19.10 -28.01 -3.80
C ALA A 330 -19.42 -29.06 -2.70
N GLU A 331 -20.52 -28.90 -1.97
CA GLU A 331 -20.97 -29.88 -0.99
C GLU A 331 -21.39 -31.19 -1.66
N THR A 332 -21.98 -31.15 -2.83
CA THR A 332 -22.41 -32.34 -3.57
C THR A 332 -21.20 -33.11 -4.14
N GLU A 333 -20.16 -32.47 -4.59
CA GLU A 333 -18.93 -33.12 -5.07
C GLU A 333 -18.11 -33.72 -3.93
N SER A 334 -18.07 -33.09 -2.75
CA SER A 334 -17.42 -33.61 -1.55
C SER A 334 -18.06 -34.91 -1.03
N SER A 335 -19.36 -35.08 -1.24
CA SER A 335 -20.11 -36.25 -0.75
C SER A 335 -20.00 -37.49 -1.66
N THR A 336 -19.45 -37.37 -2.88
CA THR A 336 -19.35 -38.47 -3.86
C THR A 336 -17.99 -39.14 -3.93
N PHE A 337 -16.99 -38.69 -3.15
CA PHE A 337 -15.66 -39.32 -3.12
C PHE A 337 -15.54 -40.36 -2.01
N SER A 338 -16.25 -41.52 -2.15
CA SER A 338 -15.91 -42.73 -1.44
C SER A 338 -15.02 -43.62 -2.34
N HIS A 339 -13.86 -43.93 -1.83
CA HIS A 339 -12.85 -44.77 -2.50
C HIS A 339 -13.42 -46.10 -3.00
N PRO A 340 -12.94 -46.57 -4.14
CA PRO A 340 -12.44 -47.93 -4.23
C PRO A 340 -10.99 -47.93 -4.69
N GLY A 341 -10.16 -48.63 -3.95
CA GLY A 341 -8.78 -48.87 -4.33
C GLY A 341 -8.71 -49.74 -5.56
N GLU A 342 -7.78 -49.42 -6.44
CA GLU A 342 -7.10 -50.38 -7.28
C GLU A 342 -5.81 -49.77 -7.82
N THR A 343 -4.74 -50.52 -7.68
CA THR A 343 -3.38 -50.32 -8.19
C THR A 343 -3.34 -50.56 -9.69
N GLU A 344 -2.86 -49.63 -10.51
CA GLU A 344 -2.30 -49.99 -11.79
C GLU A 344 -1.19 -49.03 -12.26
N ASN A 345 -0.09 -49.63 -12.52
CA ASN A 345 1.10 -49.40 -13.34
C ASN A 345 1.24 -48.11 -14.17
N LEU A 346 2.38 -47.45 -13.94
CA LEU A 346 3.04 -46.51 -14.84
C LEU A 346 3.57 -47.19 -16.08
N PRO A 347 3.44 -46.62 -17.28
CA PRO A 347 4.37 -46.89 -18.39
C PRO A 347 5.37 -45.75 -18.57
N ALA A 348 6.52 -46.21 -19.07
CA ALA A 348 7.78 -45.52 -19.18
C ALA A 348 7.82 -44.34 -20.17
N PHE A 349 8.78 -43.47 -19.90
CA PHE A 349 9.34 -42.42 -20.74
C PHE A 349 9.48 -42.82 -22.22
N ALA A 350 9.09 -41.89 -23.11
CA ALA A 350 9.54 -41.82 -24.49
C ALA A 350 10.25 -40.50 -24.73
N GLU A 351 11.51 -40.64 -25.06
CA GLU A 351 12.43 -39.64 -25.59
C GLU A 351 11.89 -39.05 -26.91
N LEU A 352 11.85 -37.72 -27.04
CA LEU A 352 11.68 -37.07 -28.33
C LEU A 352 12.93 -36.26 -28.68
N THR A 353 13.51 -36.70 -29.76
CA THR A 353 14.69 -36.24 -30.47
C THR A 353 14.55 -34.83 -31.03
N GLU A 354 15.65 -34.09 -30.94
CA GLU A 354 15.91 -32.83 -31.62
C GLU A 354 15.83 -33.00 -33.15
N THR A 355 15.17 -32.06 -33.82
CA THR A 355 15.34 -31.84 -35.27
C THR A 355 15.81 -30.40 -35.49
N GLU A 356 17.00 -30.31 -36.01
CA GLU A 356 17.56 -29.13 -36.65
C GLU A 356 16.71 -28.72 -37.86
N SER A 357 16.47 -27.42 -38.04
CA SER A 357 16.02 -26.85 -39.30
C SER A 357 16.81 -25.61 -39.66
N ASP A 358 17.44 -25.77 -40.73
CA ASP A 358 18.08 -24.91 -41.72
C ASP A 358 17.94 -23.39 -41.61
N SER A 359 19.13 -22.79 -41.68
CA SER A 359 19.37 -21.39 -41.95
C SER A 359 19.08 -21.04 -43.40
N GLU A 360 18.04 -20.27 -43.69
CA GLU A 360 17.91 -19.60 -44.99
C GLU A 360 18.74 -18.30 -45.02
N MET A 361 19.58 -18.26 -45.98
CA MET A 361 20.52 -17.20 -46.38
C MET A 361 19.73 -16.09 -47.10
N LEU A 362 19.75 -14.86 -46.62
CA LEU A 362 19.28 -13.67 -47.32
C LEU A 362 20.25 -13.27 -48.45
N PRO A 363 19.72 -12.80 -49.59
CA PRO A 363 20.55 -12.48 -50.75
C PRO A 363 21.34 -11.19 -50.57
N ALA A 364 22.50 -11.17 -51.16
CA ALA A 364 23.45 -10.09 -51.19
C ALA A 364 22.89 -8.81 -51.82
N ALA A 365 23.15 -7.66 -51.15
CA ALA A 365 22.85 -6.34 -51.67
C ALA A 365 23.75 -5.98 -52.88
N ASP A 366 23.06 -5.60 -53.93
CA ASP A 366 23.66 -5.13 -55.17
C ASP A 366 24.51 -3.90 -55.01
N ASP A 367 25.60 -3.97 -55.75
CA ASP A 367 26.67 -3.03 -56.04
C ASP A 367 26.14 -1.66 -56.54
N TYR A 368 26.35 -0.60 -55.76
CA TYR A 368 26.31 0.79 -56.24
C TYR A 368 27.70 1.41 -56.19
N SER A 369 28.56 0.97 -57.05
CA SER A 369 29.85 1.62 -57.35
C SER A 369 29.73 2.58 -58.54
N ASN A 370 29.24 3.83 -58.35
CA ASN A 370 29.52 4.91 -59.28
C ASN A 370 29.28 6.28 -58.63
N GLY A 371 30.08 6.60 -57.64
CA GLY A 371 30.22 7.96 -57.13
C GLY A 371 31.70 8.36 -57.12
N SER A 372 32.04 9.55 -57.58
CA SER A 372 33.41 10.02 -57.51
C SER A 372 33.95 9.96 -56.07
N PRO A 373 35.24 9.70 -55.83
CA PRO A 373 35.82 9.65 -54.48
C PRO A 373 35.50 10.86 -53.61
N LEU A 374 35.28 12.02 -54.23
CA LEU A 374 34.92 13.26 -53.57
C LEU A 374 33.48 13.26 -53.04
N SER A 375 32.53 12.65 -53.77
CA SER A 375 31.11 12.57 -53.31
C SER A 375 30.95 11.65 -52.13
N ILE A 376 31.68 10.53 -52.07
CA ILE A 376 31.70 9.58 -50.97
C ILE A 376 32.31 10.23 -49.70
N TYR A 377 33.38 11.03 -49.90
CA TYR A 377 34.03 11.73 -48.78
C TYR A 377 33.12 12.83 -48.20
N LEU A 378 32.49 13.61 -49.08
CA LEU A 378 31.51 14.64 -48.68
C LEU A 378 30.31 14.03 -47.92
N HIS A 379 29.79 12.90 -48.40
CA HIS A 379 28.67 12.21 -47.74
C HIS A 379 29.06 11.69 -46.36
N LYS A 380 30.25 11.13 -46.20
CA LYS A 380 30.80 10.70 -44.90
C LYS A 380 31.02 11.88 -43.95
N MET A 381 31.53 13.03 -44.43
CA MET A 381 31.70 14.22 -43.62
C MET A 381 30.37 14.83 -43.18
N VAL A 382 29.36 14.86 -44.05
CA VAL A 382 28.04 15.38 -43.73
C VAL A 382 27.35 14.47 -42.70
N ASN A 383 27.42 13.13 -42.84
CA ASN A 383 26.85 12.19 -41.87
C ASN A 383 27.54 12.28 -40.51
N PHE A 384 28.89 12.39 -40.50
CA PHE A 384 29.65 12.61 -39.27
C PHE A 384 29.28 13.93 -38.56
N ALA A 385 29.10 15.01 -39.31
CA ALA A 385 28.68 16.30 -38.76
C ALA A 385 27.22 16.22 -38.21
N LEU A 386 26.32 15.54 -38.93
CA LEU A 386 24.93 15.35 -38.49
C LEU A 386 24.83 14.51 -37.24
N GLU A 387 25.59 13.42 -37.12
CA GLU A 387 25.64 12.58 -35.90
C GLU A 387 26.13 13.38 -34.67
N HIS A 388 27.18 14.20 -34.85
CA HIS A 388 27.70 15.02 -33.75
C HIS A 388 26.72 16.14 -33.34
N ILE A 389 26.01 16.75 -34.29
CA ILE A 389 24.95 17.72 -33.99
C ILE A 389 23.79 17.05 -33.26
N PHE A 390 23.39 15.87 -33.67
CA PHE A 390 22.33 15.11 -33.01
C PHE A 390 22.68 14.73 -31.55
N ILE A 391 23.90 14.23 -31.32
CA ILE A 391 24.42 13.93 -30.01
C ILE A 391 24.47 15.18 -29.12
N ALA A 392 24.97 16.30 -29.66
CA ALA A 392 25.01 17.57 -28.92
C ALA A 392 23.60 18.05 -28.55
N LEU A 393 22.63 17.95 -29.45
CA LEU A 393 21.24 18.32 -29.21
C LEU A 393 20.60 17.42 -28.13
N LEU A 394 20.86 16.11 -28.17
CA LEU A 394 20.41 15.15 -27.18
C LEU A 394 20.98 15.48 -25.78
N CYS A 395 22.27 15.80 -25.70
CA CYS A 395 22.92 16.23 -24.46
C CYS A 395 22.28 17.51 -23.89
N VAL A 396 21.95 18.49 -24.73
CA VAL A 396 21.27 19.73 -24.31
C VAL A 396 19.88 19.40 -23.76
N ILE A 397 19.12 18.56 -24.45
CA ILE A 397 17.78 18.14 -23.98
C ILE A 397 17.87 17.41 -22.61
N CYS A 398 18.81 16.48 -22.47
CA CYS A 398 19.04 15.78 -21.21
C CYS A 398 19.41 16.72 -20.06
N THR A 399 20.29 17.72 -20.32
CA THR A 399 20.65 18.71 -19.31
C THR A 399 19.47 19.59 -18.89
N VAL A 400 18.62 20.00 -19.83
CA VAL A 400 17.39 20.76 -19.54
C VAL A 400 16.41 19.95 -18.69
N ILE A 401 16.23 18.66 -19.01
CA ILE A 401 15.38 17.76 -18.23
C ILE A 401 15.93 17.61 -16.80
N LEU A 402 17.23 17.36 -16.64
CA LEU A 402 17.87 17.22 -15.32
C LEU A 402 17.75 18.50 -14.49
N LEU A 403 17.93 19.66 -15.11
CA LEU A 403 17.75 20.95 -14.44
C LEU A 403 16.30 21.18 -14.02
N SER A 404 15.34 20.79 -14.85
CA SER A 404 13.91 20.87 -14.52
C SER A 404 13.55 19.98 -13.34
N LEU A 405 14.02 18.73 -13.32
CA LEU A 405 13.83 17.79 -12.22
C LEU A 405 14.48 18.30 -10.93
N PHE A 406 15.69 18.86 -11.02
CA PHE A 406 16.37 19.48 -9.89
C PHE A 406 15.60 20.69 -9.32
N MET A 407 15.03 21.54 -10.18
CA MET A 407 14.22 22.69 -9.74
C MET A 407 12.92 22.24 -9.05
N ILE A 408 12.26 21.20 -9.55
CA ILE A 408 11.08 20.59 -8.92
C ILE A 408 11.45 20.02 -7.54
N TRP A 409 12.54 19.25 -7.46
CA TRP A 409 13.07 18.72 -6.21
C TRP A 409 13.39 19.84 -5.20
N LEU A 410 14.10 20.88 -5.65
CA LEU A 410 14.46 22.05 -4.83
C LEU A 410 13.21 22.77 -4.31
N TYR A 411 12.19 22.95 -5.16
CA TYR A 411 10.91 23.54 -4.77
C TYR A 411 10.26 22.75 -3.64
N HIS A 412 10.22 21.41 -3.76
CA HIS A 412 9.67 20.54 -2.72
C HIS A 412 10.47 20.62 -1.41
N VAL A 413 11.80 20.63 -1.49
CA VAL A 413 12.68 20.78 -0.32
C VAL A 413 12.44 22.13 0.38
N LEU A 414 12.34 23.22 -0.38
CA LEU A 414 12.10 24.57 0.16
C LEU A 414 10.69 24.68 0.78
N LYS A 415 9.67 24.08 0.15
CA LYS A 415 8.31 24.03 0.66
C LYS A 415 8.26 23.26 1.99
N ARG A 416 8.93 22.10 2.08
CA ARG A 416 9.06 21.31 3.33
C ARG A 416 9.77 22.10 4.43
N ARG A 417 10.89 22.80 4.10
CA ARG A 417 11.62 23.65 5.07
C ARG A 417 10.79 24.83 5.57
N LYS A 418 9.92 25.42 4.72
CA LYS A 418 9.01 26.50 5.12
C LYS A 418 7.93 25.98 6.09
N HIS A 419 7.36 24.82 5.78
CA HIS A 419 6.36 24.17 6.63
C HIS A 419 6.96 23.81 8.01
N ARG A 420 8.17 23.22 8.01
CA ARG A 420 8.92 22.89 9.23
C ARG A 420 9.14 24.10 10.12
N ARG A 421 9.64 25.22 9.57
CA ARG A 421 9.87 26.46 10.35
C ARG A 421 8.60 27.06 10.93
N ASN A 422 7.51 27.03 10.17
CA ASN A 422 6.22 27.51 10.70
C ASN A 422 5.73 26.65 11.86
N TYR A 423 5.91 25.33 11.76
CA TYR A 423 5.51 24.42 12.83
C TYR A 423 6.38 24.57 14.08
N GLU A 424 7.72 24.60 13.95
CA GLU A 424 8.66 24.83 15.05
C GLU A 424 8.29 26.12 15.81
N ARG A 425 7.94 27.19 15.07
CA ARG A 425 7.47 28.44 15.67
C ARG A 425 6.18 28.27 16.47
N LEU A 426 5.17 27.59 15.89
CA LEU A 426 3.91 27.34 16.57
C LEU A 426 4.06 26.44 17.80
N ARG A 427 4.93 25.41 17.71
CA ARG A 427 5.27 24.56 18.84
C ARG A 427 5.95 25.35 19.98
N ASP A 428 6.95 26.17 19.63
CA ASP A 428 7.69 26.98 20.60
C ASP A 428 6.80 28.06 21.24
N GLU A 429 5.85 28.62 20.49
CA GLU A 429 4.82 29.52 21.00
C GLU A 429 3.89 28.80 22.00
N ARG A 430 3.49 27.55 21.72
CA ARG A 430 2.67 26.72 22.63
C ARG A 430 3.42 26.40 23.92
N ILE A 431 4.68 25.95 23.83
CA ILE A 431 5.52 25.64 24.98
C ILE A 431 5.74 26.91 25.85
N LYS A 432 5.99 28.06 25.22
CA LYS A 432 6.14 29.33 25.95
C LYS A 432 4.86 29.74 26.67
N LYS A 433 3.69 29.51 26.04
CA LYS A 433 2.38 29.82 26.65
C LYS A 433 2.10 28.90 27.85
N TYR A 434 2.44 27.63 27.72
CA TYR A 434 2.34 26.65 28.80
C TYR A 434 3.23 27.02 29.99
N ASN A 435 4.53 27.31 29.78
CA ASN A 435 5.48 27.69 30.85
C ASN A 435 5.17 29.07 31.47
N LYS A 436 4.33 29.88 30.87
CA LYS A 436 3.93 31.17 31.40
C LYS A 436 2.70 31.05 32.31
N ASN A 437 1.91 30.00 32.17
CA ASN A 437 0.67 29.77 32.91
C ASN A 437 0.83 28.78 34.06
N HIS A 438 2.02 28.18 34.18
CA HIS A 438 2.50 27.34 35.29
C HIS A 438 3.87 27.81 35.79
#